data_734b286b87f99323e1d880016286a9cf
#
_entry.id   734b286b87f99323e1d880016286a9cf
#
_cell.length_a   1.000
_cell.length_b   1.000
_cell.length_c   1.000
_cell.angle_alpha   90.00
_cell.angle_beta   90.00
_cell.angle_gamma   90.00
#
_symmetry.space_group_name_H-M   'P 1'
#
loop_
_entity.id
_entity.type
_entity.pdbx_description
1 polymer ?
#
loop_
_entity_poly.entity_id
_entity_poly.type
_entity_poly.pdbx_seq_one_letter_code
_entity_poly.pdbx_strand_id
1 'polypeptide(L)'
;MSKEDLENKFNDLENHILELGIKYIDNHRNPLENPKDYKLDVHSYCILCHAAFEEFLEDITLYSVERIDKEFNSRNRRISFATVCLFHFDEHPFGLSDNNKWNSNSLNDYLTSRLKERKSELSNYATKENHGIDVKYLRKLLLPIGIDVPRNVRELASLDILKNIRGTYAHSYARKNNPLAPEDAENAVNDVLGMVTKIKNKAINMSYYII
;
A
#
# COMPACT_ATOMS: atom_id res chain seq x y z
N MET A 1 10.21 -5.50 11.20
CA MET A 1 8.85 -6.12 11.32
C MET A 1 8.96 -7.60 10.98
N SER A 2 8.38 -8.51 11.79
CA SER A 2 8.30 -9.95 11.51
C SER A 2 7.07 -10.28 10.65
N LYS A 3 6.96 -11.54 10.19
CA LYS A 3 5.74 -12.02 9.51
C LYS A 3 4.54 -11.97 10.46
N GLU A 4 4.73 -12.38 11.71
CA GLU A 4 3.69 -12.37 12.74
C GLU A 4 3.20 -10.95 13.03
N ASP A 5 4.11 -9.97 13.10
CA ASP A 5 3.74 -8.56 13.28
C ASP A 5 2.85 -8.06 12.13
N LEU A 6 3.18 -8.44 10.87
CA LEU A 6 2.38 -8.05 9.72
C LEU A 6 0.99 -8.73 9.71
N GLU A 7 0.92 -9.99 10.13
CA GLU A 7 -0.35 -10.71 10.26
C GLU A 7 -1.22 -10.10 11.38
N ASN A 8 -0.64 -9.71 12.50
CA ASN A 8 -1.35 -9.02 13.58
C ASN A 8 -1.90 -7.67 13.12
N LYS A 9 -1.08 -6.87 12.43
CA LYS A 9 -1.52 -5.58 11.85
C LYS A 9 -2.66 -5.77 10.82
N PHE A 10 -2.66 -6.88 10.09
CA PHE A 10 -3.76 -7.18 9.18
C PHE A 10 -5.05 -7.53 9.92
N ASN A 11 -4.97 -8.31 10.99
CA ASN A 11 -6.12 -8.60 11.84
C ASN A 11 -6.68 -7.32 12.49
N ASP A 12 -5.79 -6.41 12.91
CA ASP A 12 -6.19 -5.10 13.44
C ASP A 12 -6.90 -4.26 12.38
N LEU A 13 -6.42 -4.27 11.12
CA LEU A 13 -7.09 -3.63 9.99
C LEU A 13 -8.50 -4.20 9.75
N GLU A 14 -8.64 -5.53 9.72
CA GLU A 14 -9.96 -6.18 9.51
C GLU A 14 -10.93 -5.81 10.64
N ASN A 15 -10.48 -5.85 11.89
CA ASN A 15 -11.28 -5.46 13.05
C ASN A 15 -11.68 -3.98 12.99
N HIS A 16 -10.75 -3.11 12.63
CA HIS A 16 -11.03 -1.68 12.51
C HIS A 16 -12.07 -1.38 11.42
N ILE A 17 -11.96 -2.03 10.25
CA ILE A 17 -12.96 -1.90 9.17
C ILE A 17 -14.33 -2.39 9.64
N LEU A 18 -14.39 -3.50 10.39
CA LEU A 18 -15.64 -4.01 10.95
C LEU A 18 -16.26 -3.00 11.93
N GLU A 19 -15.48 -2.45 12.86
CA GLU A 19 -15.94 -1.43 13.81
C GLU A 19 -16.46 -0.17 13.10
N LEU A 20 -15.79 0.27 12.05
CA LEU A 20 -16.25 1.38 11.22
C LEU A 20 -17.58 1.06 10.53
N GLY A 21 -17.75 -0.16 10.00
CA GLY A 21 -19.00 -0.64 9.41
C GLY A 21 -20.16 -0.61 10.40
N ILE A 22 -19.96 -1.15 11.59
CA ILE A 22 -20.95 -1.13 12.69
C ILE A 22 -21.35 0.31 13.03
N LYS A 23 -20.36 1.21 13.12
CA LYS A 23 -20.58 2.60 13.52
C LYS A 23 -21.29 3.44 12.48
N TYR A 24 -20.93 3.30 11.21
CA TYR A 24 -21.31 4.25 10.16
C TYR A 24 -22.25 3.68 9.09
N ILE A 25 -22.38 2.34 8.98
CA ILE A 25 -23.16 1.71 7.93
C ILE A 25 -24.39 0.98 8.49
N ASP A 26 -24.26 0.24 9.60
CA ASP A 26 -25.33 -0.65 10.09
C ASP A 26 -26.62 0.08 10.46
N ASN A 27 -26.53 1.34 10.87
CA ASN A 27 -27.70 2.16 11.15
C ASN A 27 -28.49 2.57 9.89
N HIS A 28 -27.92 2.37 8.70
CA HIS A 28 -28.42 2.84 7.41
C HIS A 28 -28.76 1.67 6.47
N ARG A 29 -29.35 0.60 7.00
CA ARG A 29 -29.73 -0.61 6.23
C ARG A 29 -31.12 -0.48 5.57
N ASN A 30 -31.83 0.61 5.81
CA ASN A 30 -33.14 0.84 5.19
C ASN A 30 -32.99 1.36 3.76
N PRO A 31 -33.38 0.62 2.70
CA PRO A 31 -33.21 1.03 1.31
C PRO A 31 -34.08 2.26 0.93
N LEU A 32 -35.05 2.62 1.76
CA LEU A 32 -35.93 3.78 1.56
C LEU A 32 -35.47 5.02 2.35
N GLU A 33 -34.32 4.94 3.01
CA GLU A 33 -33.77 6.06 3.77
C GLU A 33 -33.37 7.22 2.85
N ASN A 34 -33.58 8.44 3.33
CA ASN A 34 -33.20 9.59 2.54
C ASN A 34 -31.68 9.72 2.46
N PRO A 35 -31.08 9.84 1.27
CA PRO A 35 -29.63 9.98 1.11
C PRO A 35 -28.97 11.09 1.92
N LYS A 36 -29.71 12.12 2.33
CA LYS A 36 -29.19 13.20 3.18
C LYS A 36 -28.87 12.71 4.60
N ASP A 37 -29.54 11.67 5.07
CA ASP A 37 -29.44 11.20 6.44
C ASP A 37 -28.18 10.31 6.62
N TYR A 38 -27.81 9.53 5.61
CA TYR A 38 -26.63 8.67 5.68
C TYR A 38 -25.35 9.20 4.98
N LYS A 39 -25.48 10.24 4.18
CA LYS A 39 -24.36 10.71 3.34
C LYS A 39 -23.07 10.98 4.12
N LEU A 40 -23.16 11.62 5.28
CA LEU A 40 -22.00 11.98 6.08
C LEU A 40 -21.33 10.76 6.66
N ASP A 41 -22.12 9.81 7.15
CA ASP A 41 -21.63 8.56 7.75
C ASP A 41 -20.97 7.67 6.70
N VAL A 42 -21.59 7.51 5.53
CA VAL A 42 -21.00 6.76 4.41
C VAL A 42 -19.68 7.39 3.95
N HIS A 43 -19.60 8.71 3.86
CA HIS A 43 -18.35 9.38 3.51
C HIS A 43 -17.28 9.19 4.58
N SER A 44 -17.65 9.29 5.86
CA SER A 44 -16.74 9.08 6.98
C SER A 44 -16.19 7.65 6.96
N TYR A 45 -17.05 6.66 6.74
CA TYR A 45 -16.66 5.27 6.56
C TYR A 45 -15.63 5.10 5.46
N CYS A 46 -15.92 5.57 4.25
CA CYS A 46 -15.01 5.45 3.12
C CYS A 46 -13.65 6.13 3.35
N ILE A 47 -13.64 7.34 3.96
CA ILE A 47 -12.41 8.09 4.21
C ILE A 47 -11.54 7.38 5.26
N LEU A 48 -12.15 6.89 6.34
CA LEU A 48 -11.42 6.21 7.42
C LEU A 48 -10.91 4.84 6.94
N CYS A 49 -11.70 4.07 6.20
CA CYS A 49 -11.23 2.83 5.58
C CYS A 49 -10.09 3.08 4.57
N HIS A 50 -10.19 4.15 3.75
CA HIS A 50 -9.11 4.52 2.84
C HIS A 50 -7.81 4.80 3.58
N ALA A 51 -7.85 5.54 4.69
CA ALA A 51 -6.67 5.85 5.50
C ALA A 51 -6.08 4.57 6.13
N ALA A 52 -6.91 3.67 6.62
CA ALA A 52 -6.46 2.40 7.18
C ALA A 52 -5.80 1.50 6.11
N PHE A 53 -6.32 1.46 4.89
CA PHE A 53 -5.68 0.75 3.78
C PHE A 53 -4.34 1.38 3.38
N GLU A 54 -4.26 2.72 3.36
CA GLU A 54 -3.02 3.45 3.08
C GLU A 54 -1.93 3.05 4.07
N GLU A 55 -2.20 3.14 5.37
CA GLU A 55 -1.27 2.77 6.44
C GLU A 55 -0.82 1.30 6.31
N PHE A 56 -1.73 0.37 6.06
CA PHE A 56 -1.36 -1.04 5.96
C PHE A 56 -0.53 -1.35 4.71
N LEU A 57 -0.75 -0.68 3.58
CA LEU A 57 0.09 -0.82 2.37
C LEU A 57 1.50 -0.28 2.58
N GLU A 58 1.65 0.77 3.38
CA GLU A 58 2.95 1.25 3.86
C GLU A 58 3.65 0.20 4.72
N ASP A 59 2.93 -0.42 5.65
CA ASP A 59 3.44 -1.53 6.48
C ASP A 59 3.92 -2.72 5.64
N ILE A 60 3.17 -3.11 4.61
CA ILE A 60 3.59 -4.16 3.66
C ILE A 60 4.91 -3.77 2.99
N THR A 61 5.03 -2.53 2.57
CA THR A 61 6.24 -2.02 1.91
C THR A 61 7.44 -2.07 2.85
N LEU A 62 7.28 -1.56 4.08
CA LEU A 62 8.32 -1.58 5.11
C LEU A 62 8.73 -3.01 5.47
N TYR A 63 7.77 -3.92 5.65
CA TYR A 63 8.04 -5.33 5.90
C TYR A 63 8.89 -5.95 4.79
N SER A 64 8.49 -5.70 3.53
CA SER A 64 9.16 -6.28 2.37
C SER A 64 10.60 -5.77 2.22
N VAL A 65 10.82 -4.47 2.40
CA VAL A 65 12.15 -3.85 2.32
C VAL A 65 13.07 -4.36 3.43
N GLU A 66 12.57 -4.48 4.67
CA GLU A 66 13.32 -5.06 5.78
C GLU A 66 13.73 -6.51 5.51
N ARG A 67 12.85 -7.25 4.88
CA ARG A 67 13.09 -8.64 4.53
C ARG A 67 14.15 -8.76 3.44
N ILE A 68 14.07 -7.94 2.37
CA ILE A 68 15.08 -7.87 1.31
C ILE A 68 16.46 -7.57 1.91
N ASP A 69 16.54 -6.58 2.80
CA ASP A 69 17.78 -6.18 3.45
C ASP A 69 18.40 -7.32 4.31
N LYS A 70 17.58 -7.97 5.14
CA LYS A 70 18.04 -9.11 5.96
C LYS A 70 18.58 -10.26 5.14
N GLU A 71 17.97 -10.55 4.01
CA GLU A 71 18.38 -11.66 3.14
C GLU A 71 19.62 -11.36 2.35
N PHE A 72 19.73 -10.17 1.80
CA PHE A 72 20.92 -9.73 1.11
C PHE A 72 22.14 -9.72 2.06
N ASN A 73 21.96 -9.29 3.30
CA ASN A 73 23.01 -9.21 4.30
C ASN A 73 23.22 -10.53 5.09
N SER A 74 22.47 -11.59 4.76
CA SER A 74 22.66 -12.92 5.37
C SER A 74 23.98 -13.55 4.95
N ARG A 75 24.46 -14.56 5.74
CA ARG A 75 25.71 -15.30 5.42
C ARG A 75 25.70 -15.90 4.01
N ASN A 76 24.54 -16.30 3.50
CA ASN A 76 24.39 -16.94 2.19
C ASN A 76 24.05 -15.95 1.07
N ARG A 77 23.96 -14.66 1.36
CA ARG A 77 23.66 -13.57 0.41
C ARG A 77 22.70 -13.97 -0.71
N ARG A 78 21.45 -14.02 -0.39
CA ARG A 78 20.43 -14.37 -1.38
C ARG A 78 19.99 -13.10 -2.11
N ILE A 79 20.21 -13.07 -3.42
CA ILE A 79 19.64 -12.04 -4.29
C ILE A 79 18.28 -12.58 -4.74
N SER A 80 17.23 -12.00 -4.20
CA SER A 80 15.86 -12.33 -4.59
C SER A 80 15.42 -11.48 -5.79
N PHE A 81 14.35 -11.89 -6.47
CA PHE A 81 13.71 -11.08 -7.51
C PHE A 81 13.33 -9.69 -6.96
N ALA A 82 12.85 -9.60 -5.74
CA ALA A 82 12.56 -8.33 -5.07
C ALA A 82 13.81 -7.45 -4.89
N THR A 83 14.98 -8.05 -4.60
CA THR A 83 16.26 -7.31 -4.56
C THR A 83 16.58 -6.70 -5.91
N VAL A 84 16.41 -7.47 -7.00
CA VAL A 84 16.62 -6.97 -8.37
C VAL A 84 15.65 -5.82 -8.69
N CYS A 85 14.37 -5.96 -8.34
CA CYS A 85 13.37 -4.91 -8.53
C CYS A 85 13.74 -3.64 -7.76
N LEU A 86 14.16 -3.76 -6.51
CA LEU A 86 14.55 -2.62 -5.68
C LEU A 86 15.72 -1.82 -6.29
N PHE A 87 16.66 -2.49 -6.92
CA PHE A 87 17.75 -1.83 -7.65
C PHE A 87 17.30 -1.27 -9.02
N HIS A 88 16.41 -2.01 -9.72
CA HIS A 88 16.01 -1.65 -11.09
C HIS A 88 15.09 -0.42 -11.15
N PHE A 89 14.17 -0.28 -10.21
CA PHE A 89 13.23 0.86 -10.15
C PHE A 89 13.88 2.10 -9.50
N ASP A 90 15.19 2.24 -9.62
CA ASP A 90 15.93 3.45 -9.30
C ASP A 90 15.69 4.48 -10.43
N GLU A 91 15.41 5.73 -10.07
CA GLU A 91 15.35 6.84 -11.03
C GLU A 91 16.74 7.14 -11.65
N HIS A 92 17.81 6.66 -11.00
CA HIS A 92 19.19 6.74 -11.46
C HIS A 92 19.80 5.35 -11.64
N PRO A 93 19.37 4.58 -12.68
CA PRO A 93 19.71 3.17 -12.82
C PRO A 93 21.20 2.86 -12.93
N PHE A 94 22.03 3.84 -13.23
CA PHE A 94 23.47 3.67 -13.32
C PHE A 94 24.18 4.85 -12.65
N GLY A 95 23.86 5.13 -11.38
CA GLY A 95 24.45 6.22 -10.59
C GLY A 95 25.98 6.24 -10.49
N LEU A 96 26.64 5.68 -11.48
CA LEU A 96 28.03 5.89 -11.82
C LEU A 96 28.12 7.22 -12.59
N SER A 97 27.81 8.35 -11.93
CA SER A 97 28.24 9.63 -12.49
C SER A 97 29.76 9.61 -12.49
N ASP A 98 30.37 10.09 -13.56
CA ASP A 98 31.84 10.22 -13.69
C ASP A 98 32.49 10.98 -12.51
N ASN A 99 31.67 11.70 -11.74
CA ASN A 99 32.06 12.43 -10.55
C ASN A 99 31.90 11.68 -9.23
N ASN A 100 31.19 10.55 -9.22
CA ASN A 100 31.14 9.70 -8.04
C ASN A 100 32.43 8.90 -7.98
N LYS A 101 33.38 9.39 -7.23
CA LYS A 101 34.54 8.61 -6.85
C LYS A 101 34.02 7.29 -6.29
N TRP A 102 34.38 6.21 -6.98
CA TRP A 102 34.16 4.86 -6.50
C TRP A 102 34.92 4.70 -5.16
N ASN A 103 34.20 4.96 -4.07
CA ASN A 103 34.78 4.95 -2.73
C ASN A 103 34.70 3.56 -2.07
N SER A 104 34.07 2.59 -2.75
CA SER A 104 33.92 1.25 -2.21
C SER A 104 35.13 0.40 -2.62
N ASN A 105 35.76 -0.23 -1.64
CA ASN A 105 36.91 -1.12 -1.85
C ASN A 105 36.53 -2.42 -2.57
N SER A 106 35.23 -2.71 -2.69
CA SER A 106 34.72 -3.90 -3.40
C SER A 106 33.32 -3.65 -3.96
N LEU A 107 32.96 -4.44 -4.99
CA LEU A 107 31.59 -4.48 -5.53
C LEU A 107 30.55 -4.77 -4.43
N ASN A 108 30.93 -5.60 -3.49
CA ASN A 108 30.09 -5.97 -2.36
C ASN A 108 29.75 -4.78 -1.45
N ASP A 109 30.74 -3.95 -1.12
CA ASP A 109 30.52 -2.77 -0.27
C ASP A 109 29.65 -1.75 -1.01
N TYR A 110 29.85 -1.63 -2.33
CA TYR A 110 29.00 -0.81 -3.20
C TYR A 110 27.54 -1.28 -3.17
N LEU A 111 27.27 -2.55 -3.44
CA LEU A 111 25.90 -3.11 -3.45
C LEU A 111 25.24 -2.99 -2.07
N THR A 112 25.99 -3.23 -1.00
CA THR A 112 25.47 -3.09 0.37
C THR A 112 25.09 -1.64 0.67
N SER A 113 25.92 -0.67 0.27
CA SER A 113 25.65 0.76 0.43
C SER A 113 24.41 1.18 -0.37
N ARG A 114 24.34 0.75 -1.63
CA ARG A 114 23.17 1.05 -2.49
C ARG A 114 21.88 0.45 -1.95
N LEU A 115 21.92 -0.78 -1.47
CA LEU A 115 20.72 -1.39 -0.85
C LEU A 115 20.25 -0.59 0.36
N LYS A 116 21.16 -0.15 1.21
CA LYS A 116 20.84 0.68 2.38
C LYS A 116 20.21 2.01 1.97
N GLU A 117 20.73 2.63 0.92
CA GLU A 117 20.20 3.88 0.37
C GLU A 117 18.78 3.66 -0.20
N ARG A 118 18.60 2.64 -1.06
CA ARG A 118 17.29 2.30 -1.64
C ARG A 118 16.24 1.94 -0.58
N LYS A 119 16.64 1.19 0.44
CA LYS A 119 15.80 0.91 1.61
C LYS A 119 15.33 2.20 2.27
N SER A 120 16.27 3.14 2.53
CA SER A 120 15.95 4.41 3.17
C SER A 120 15.00 5.26 2.33
N GLU A 121 15.24 5.35 1.02
CA GLU A 121 14.42 6.13 0.09
C GLU A 121 13.00 5.57 -0.01
N LEU A 122 12.85 4.25 -0.22
CA LEU A 122 11.52 3.65 -0.33
C LEU A 122 10.76 3.71 1.00
N SER A 123 11.46 3.52 2.13
CA SER A 123 10.84 3.65 3.45
C SER A 123 10.38 5.09 3.71
N ASN A 124 11.20 6.08 3.32
CA ASN A 124 10.85 7.50 3.44
C ASN A 124 9.69 7.87 2.51
N TYR A 125 9.70 7.37 1.27
CA TYR A 125 8.59 7.55 0.35
C TYR A 125 7.29 6.98 0.95
N ALA A 126 7.31 5.73 1.43
CA ALA A 126 6.13 5.09 2.00
C ALA A 126 5.55 5.89 3.18
N THR A 127 6.39 6.37 4.10
CA THR A 127 5.92 6.96 5.36
C THR A 127 5.71 8.47 5.33
N LYS A 128 6.27 9.20 4.35
CA LYS A 128 6.22 10.67 4.34
C LYS A 128 5.70 11.28 3.05
N GLU A 129 5.84 10.59 1.92
CA GLU A 129 5.51 11.14 0.61
C GLU A 129 4.31 10.44 -0.04
N ASN A 130 3.96 9.26 0.45
CA ASN A 130 2.77 8.56 0.00
C ASN A 130 1.53 9.27 0.58
N HIS A 131 0.58 9.61 -0.29
CA HIS A 131 -0.63 10.33 0.10
C HIS A 131 -1.88 9.71 -0.54
N GLY A 132 -1.91 8.39 -0.65
CA GLY A 132 -3.08 7.69 -1.18
C GLY A 132 -2.79 6.26 -1.62
N ILE A 133 -3.85 5.60 -2.09
CA ILE A 133 -3.84 4.21 -2.52
C ILE A 133 -4.25 4.03 -3.99
N ASP A 134 -4.17 5.06 -4.81
CA ASP A 134 -4.47 4.90 -6.23
C ASP A 134 -3.38 4.08 -6.98
N VAL A 135 -3.68 3.68 -8.22
CA VAL A 135 -2.76 2.86 -9.04
C VAL A 135 -1.37 3.49 -9.17
N LYS A 136 -1.27 4.82 -9.19
CA LYS A 136 0.01 5.53 -9.28
C LYS A 136 0.85 5.32 -8.02
N TYR A 137 0.23 5.44 -6.85
CA TYR A 137 0.89 5.22 -5.57
C TYR A 137 1.20 3.74 -5.34
N LEU A 138 0.26 2.84 -5.66
CA LEU A 138 0.49 1.39 -5.61
C LEU A 138 1.70 0.97 -6.45
N ARG A 139 1.89 1.54 -7.64
CA ARG A 139 3.07 1.26 -8.46
C ARG A 139 4.37 1.63 -7.75
N LYS A 140 4.41 2.79 -7.12
CA LYS A 140 5.60 3.28 -6.42
C LYS A 140 5.94 2.49 -5.16
N LEU A 141 4.92 1.94 -4.48
CA LEU A 141 5.11 1.10 -3.30
C LEU A 141 5.45 -0.35 -3.64
N LEU A 142 4.75 -0.94 -4.61
CA LEU A 142 4.75 -2.38 -4.84
C LEU A 142 5.80 -2.85 -5.85
N LEU A 143 5.99 -2.12 -6.96
CA LEU A 143 6.94 -2.56 -7.98
C LEU A 143 8.39 -2.64 -7.48
N PRO A 144 8.90 -1.70 -6.67
CA PRO A 144 10.25 -1.80 -6.12
C PRO A 144 10.47 -3.01 -5.22
N ILE A 145 9.42 -3.52 -4.60
CA ILE A 145 9.48 -4.74 -3.77
C ILE A 145 9.10 -6.01 -4.52
N GLY A 146 8.98 -5.95 -5.86
CA GLY A 146 8.70 -7.12 -6.70
C GLY A 146 7.25 -7.61 -6.65
N ILE A 147 6.30 -6.78 -6.26
CA ILE A 147 4.87 -7.10 -6.23
C ILE A 147 4.14 -6.39 -7.37
N ASP A 148 3.46 -7.18 -8.24
CA ASP A 148 2.62 -6.62 -9.29
C ASP A 148 1.43 -5.83 -8.72
N VAL A 149 1.16 -4.69 -9.34
CA VAL A 149 -0.07 -3.94 -9.08
C VAL A 149 -1.29 -4.79 -9.48
N PRO A 150 -2.31 -4.85 -8.64
CA PRO A 150 -3.55 -5.56 -8.95
C PRO A 150 -4.17 -5.10 -10.28
N ARG A 151 -4.75 -6.05 -11.04
CA ARG A 151 -5.36 -5.80 -12.36
C ARG A 151 -6.85 -6.13 -12.39
N ASN A 152 -7.44 -6.49 -11.26
CA ASN A 152 -8.86 -6.78 -11.19
C ASN A 152 -9.65 -5.47 -11.36
N VAL A 153 -10.47 -5.40 -12.41
CA VAL A 153 -11.22 -4.18 -12.78
C VAL A 153 -12.18 -3.76 -11.67
N ARG A 154 -12.82 -4.71 -10.99
CA ARG A 154 -13.75 -4.44 -9.90
C ARG A 154 -13.01 -3.82 -8.70
N GLU A 155 -11.90 -4.43 -8.27
CA GLU A 155 -11.08 -3.93 -7.17
C GLU A 155 -10.53 -2.51 -7.46
N LEU A 156 -10.10 -2.27 -8.71
CA LEU A 156 -9.62 -0.94 -9.12
C LEU A 156 -10.75 0.10 -9.19
N ALA A 157 -11.94 -0.28 -9.64
CA ALA A 157 -13.10 0.61 -9.63
C ALA A 157 -13.51 0.99 -8.19
N SER A 158 -13.52 0.02 -7.28
CA SER A 158 -13.78 0.23 -5.85
C SER A 158 -12.73 1.13 -5.19
N LEU A 159 -11.46 0.95 -5.56
CA LEU A 159 -10.38 1.82 -5.13
C LEU A 159 -10.57 3.28 -5.60
N ASP A 160 -10.97 3.47 -6.84
CA ASP A 160 -11.27 4.81 -7.39
C ASP A 160 -12.48 5.46 -6.71
N ILE A 161 -13.48 4.68 -6.28
CA ILE A 161 -14.62 5.18 -5.48
C ILE A 161 -14.09 5.78 -4.16
N LEU A 162 -13.30 5.02 -3.39
CA LEU A 162 -12.76 5.48 -2.11
C LEU A 162 -11.87 6.71 -2.28
N LYS A 163 -10.98 6.71 -3.29
CA LYS A 163 -10.12 7.84 -3.63
C LYS A 163 -10.92 9.10 -3.95
N ASN A 164 -11.98 8.98 -4.77
CA ASN A 164 -12.78 10.12 -5.19
C ASN A 164 -13.56 10.73 -4.02
N ILE A 165 -14.09 9.90 -3.12
CA ILE A 165 -14.76 10.37 -1.90
C ILE A 165 -13.76 11.15 -1.03
N ARG A 166 -12.55 10.59 -0.76
CA ARG A 166 -11.50 11.29 -0.02
C ARG A 166 -11.11 12.62 -0.67
N GLY A 167 -10.85 12.60 -1.98
CA GLY A 167 -10.42 13.78 -2.73
C GLY A 167 -11.48 14.89 -2.78
N THR A 168 -12.73 14.53 -2.93
CA THR A 168 -13.85 15.50 -2.96
C THR A 168 -14.01 16.17 -1.60
N TYR A 169 -13.90 15.45 -0.52
CA TYR A 169 -14.03 15.99 0.84
C TYR A 169 -12.87 16.92 1.22
N ALA A 170 -11.65 16.59 0.74
CA ALA A 170 -10.47 17.42 1.00
C ALA A 170 -10.50 18.77 0.26
N HIS A 171 -11.17 18.84 -0.89
CA HIS A 171 -11.06 20.01 -1.78
C HIS A 171 -12.37 20.78 -2.02
N SER A 172 -13.54 20.22 -1.70
CA SER A 172 -14.80 20.94 -1.90
C SER A 172 -15.97 20.33 -1.13
N TYR A 173 -16.26 20.89 0.03
CA TYR A 173 -17.45 20.58 0.82
C TYR A 173 -18.77 20.78 0.04
N ALA A 174 -18.78 21.63 -0.98
CA ALA A 174 -19.99 22.10 -1.66
C ALA A 174 -20.33 21.38 -2.98
N ARG A 175 -19.51 20.47 -3.51
CA ARG A 175 -19.84 19.77 -4.76
C ARG A 175 -20.91 18.71 -4.52
N LYS A 176 -22.01 18.83 -5.26
CA LYS A 176 -23.10 17.85 -5.34
C LYS A 176 -22.57 16.53 -5.95
N ASN A 177 -22.01 15.67 -5.15
CA ASN A 177 -21.83 14.28 -5.56
C ASN A 177 -23.11 13.54 -5.16
N ASN A 178 -23.60 12.69 -6.05
CA ASN A 178 -24.63 11.73 -5.68
C ASN A 178 -24.13 10.94 -4.46
N PRO A 179 -24.91 10.83 -3.41
CA PRO A 179 -24.52 10.06 -2.24
C PRO A 179 -24.38 8.58 -2.67
N LEU A 180 -23.26 7.96 -2.29
CA LEU A 180 -23.06 6.54 -2.43
C LEU A 180 -24.00 5.84 -1.45
N ALA A 181 -24.69 4.77 -1.89
CA ALA A 181 -25.51 3.99 -0.98
C ALA A 181 -24.65 3.25 0.06
N PRO A 182 -25.13 3.04 1.30
CA PRO A 182 -24.37 2.34 2.34
C PRO A 182 -23.86 0.96 1.90
N GLU A 183 -24.69 0.17 1.23
CA GLU A 183 -24.32 -1.13 0.69
C GLU A 183 -23.21 -1.03 -0.39
N ASP A 184 -23.28 -0.04 -1.27
CA ASP A 184 -22.26 0.17 -2.30
C ASP A 184 -20.91 0.59 -1.68
N ALA A 185 -20.95 1.37 -0.60
CA ALA A 185 -19.75 1.74 0.14
C ALA A 185 -19.10 0.53 0.83
N GLU A 186 -19.92 -0.30 1.47
CA GLU A 186 -19.47 -1.55 2.11
C GLU A 186 -18.87 -2.51 1.08
N ASN A 187 -19.53 -2.68 -0.07
CA ASN A 187 -19.04 -3.51 -1.18
C ASN A 187 -17.69 -2.97 -1.70
N ALA A 188 -17.55 -1.66 -1.87
CA ALA A 188 -16.30 -1.05 -2.33
C ALA A 188 -15.16 -1.27 -1.32
N VAL A 189 -15.41 -1.11 -0.03
CA VAL A 189 -14.43 -1.37 1.03
C VAL A 189 -14.02 -2.85 1.06
N ASN A 190 -14.97 -3.78 0.94
CA ASN A 190 -14.72 -5.22 0.91
C ASN A 190 -13.88 -5.63 -0.32
N ASP A 191 -14.12 -5.05 -1.49
CA ASP A 191 -13.31 -5.29 -2.68
C ASP A 191 -11.86 -4.82 -2.48
N VAL A 192 -11.66 -3.64 -1.87
CA VAL A 192 -10.32 -3.13 -1.57
C VAL A 192 -9.64 -3.97 -0.48
N LEU A 193 -10.36 -4.42 0.54
CA LEU A 193 -9.82 -5.35 1.55
C LEU A 193 -9.36 -6.66 0.90
N GLY A 194 -10.15 -7.22 -0.01
CA GLY A 194 -9.76 -8.39 -0.80
C GLY A 194 -8.49 -8.17 -1.64
N MET A 195 -8.34 -6.98 -2.23
CA MET A 195 -7.14 -6.57 -2.94
C MET A 195 -5.93 -6.51 -2.01
N VAL A 196 -6.05 -5.85 -0.87
CA VAL A 196 -4.99 -5.69 0.14
C VAL A 196 -4.57 -7.05 0.71
N THR A 197 -5.53 -7.96 0.95
CA THR A 197 -5.27 -9.35 1.35
C THR A 197 -4.37 -10.08 0.35
N LYS A 198 -4.64 -9.92 -0.95
CA LYS A 198 -3.80 -10.54 -2.01
C LYS A 198 -2.39 -9.95 -2.02
N ILE A 199 -2.24 -8.65 -1.83
CA ILE A 199 -0.94 -7.97 -1.76
C ILE A 199 -0.17 -8.47 -0.54
N LYS A 200 -0.79 -8.51 0.65
CA LYS A 200 -0.20 -9.06 1.89
C LYS A 200 0.29 -10.49 1.67
N ASN A 201 -0.55 -11.35 1.09
CA ASN A 201 -0.19 -12.75 0.86
C ASN A 201 1.01 -12.88 -0.11
N LYS A 202 1.09 -12.03 -1.14
CA LYS A 202 2.27 -11.98 -2.00
C LYS A 202 3.52 -11.54 -1.23
N ALA A 203 3.44 -10.51 -0.39
CA ALA A 203 4.56 -10.04 0.41
C ALA A 203 5.08 -11.11 1.40
N ILE A 204 4.17 -11.84 2.05
CA ILE A 204 4.51 -12.93 2.97
C ILE A 204 5.10 -14.13 2.23
N ASN A 205 4.47 -14.52 1.11
CA ASN A 205 4.84 -15.70 0.32
C ASN A 205 5.84 -15.36 -0.80
N MET A 206 6.44 -14.19 -0.77
CA MET A 206 7.50 -13.83 -1.70
C MET A 206 8.62 -14.85 -1.56
N SER A 207 8.35 -16.02 -2.14
CA SER A 207 9.29 -17.11 -2.22
C SER A 207 10.35 -16.67 -3.20
N TYR A 208 11.53 -16.72 -2.71
CA TYR A 208 12.79 -16.42 -3.33
C TYR A 208 12.94 -17.23 -4.59
N TYR A 209 12.52 -16.71 -5.73
CA TYR A 209 13.08 -17.13 -6.98
C TYR A 209 14.53 -16.64 -6.96
N ILE A 210 15.42 -17.52 -6.52
CA ILE A 210 16.85 -17.38 -6.76
C ILE A 210 16.97 -17.47 -8.28
N ILE A 211 17.43 -16.41 -8.92
CA ILE A 211 17.86 -16.42 -10.29
C ILE A 211 19.20 -17.15 -10.35
#